data_8a9f119cb8d64d364dd3739208e1a1f7
#
_entry.id   8a9f119cb8d64d364dd3739208e1a1f7
#
_cell.length_a   1.000
_cell.length_b   1.000
_cell.length_c   1.000
_cell.angle_alpha   90.00
_cell.angle_beta   90.00
_cell.angle_gamma   90.00
#
_symmetry.space_group_name_H-M   'P 1'
#
loop_
_entity.id
_entity.type
_entity.pdbx_description
1 polymer ?
#
loop_
_entity_poly.entity_id
_entity_poly.type
_entity_poly.pdbx_seq_one_letter_code
_entity_poly.pdbx_strand_id
1 'polypeptide(L)'
;MRRPFTHSVLVRPTGFQPAMPSPSDKRLEFHSLYGELIGDESRNRRICEDVIESVQAGRSPLVLTERNEHLESLANQLAGRVAHVIVLRGGVGKKQREAMAAELAAVSTEEGRVILATGRYIGEGFDDARLDTLFLTLPVSWHGTIAQYAGRLHRLYDGKREVRIYDYADLNVPMLAHMFDRRCRGYEAVGYSISLPASAVPGWPADVLLPSDPEWKRDYAATVRRLIRDGVDTPLASLFVRAVKPSLPEARGVERARSASEAFLYRRLETLSETKGRFQLNVRVPIAFDGQSQMEVDFLDESLRIVVELDGAQHLSDAEAYRRDRRKDRLLQQNGYLVLRFLAEDIGKVLDSVLDSILQCLAGRERSRSNMLSTA
;
A
#
# COMPACT_ATOMS: atom_id res chain seq x y z
N MET A 1 5.00 -5.77 -16.48
CA MET A 1 5.16 -7.24 -16.27
C MET A 1 4.27 -7.65 -15.10
N ARG A 2 3.31 -8.56 -15.30
CA ARG A 2 2.51 -9.10 -14.19
C ARG A 2 3.46 -9.84 -13.25
N ARG A 3 3.48 -9.47 -11.96
CA ARG A 3 4.30 -10.17 -10.97
C ARG A 3 3.75 -11.58 -10.78
N PRO A 4 4.61 -12.62 -10.69
CA PRO A 4 4.17 -14.02 -10.67
C PRO A 4 3.61 -14.48 -9.32
N PHE A 5 3.40 -13.57 -8.35
CA PHE A 5 2.94 -13.88 -7.00
C PHE A 5 1.75 -13.01 -6.60
N THR A 6 0.89 -13.52 -5.73
CA THR A 6 -0.24 -12.80 -5.15
C THR A 6 0.22 -11.82 -4.05
N HIS A 7 -0.61 -10.82 -3.77
CA HIS A 7 -0.31 -9.80 -2.77
C HIS A 7 -1.47 -9.74 -1.77
N SER A 8 -1.18 -10.00 -0.50
CA SER A 8 -2.19 -10.00 0.56
C SER A 8 -1.78 -9.14 1.76
N VAL A 9 -2.76 -8.50 2.39
CA VAL A 9 -2.62 -7.88 3.71
C VAL A 9 -3.48 -8.66 4.68
N LEU A 10 -2.86 -9.20 5.71
CA LEU A 10 -3.54 -9.80 6.85
C LEU A 10 -3.66 -8.76 7.95
N VAL A 11 -4.86 -8.27 8.17
CA VAL A 11 -5.13 -7.33 9.26
C VAL A 11 -5.20 -8.10 10.59
N ARG A 12 -4.48 -7.58 11.59
CA ARG A 12 -4.46 -8.08 12.97
C ARG A 12 -5.00 -7.01 13.91
N PRO A 13 -6.33 -6.92 14.11
CA PRO A 13 -6.87 -6.00 15.09
C PRO A 13 -6.31 -6.32 16.48
N THR A 14 -5.84 -5.30 17.19
CA THR A 14 -5.33 -5.44 18.56
C THR A 14 -6.38 -4.97 19.56
N GLY A 15 -6.29 -5.48 20.78
CA GLY A 15 -7.09 -5.00 21.90
C GLY A 15 -6.47 -3.79 22.63
N PHE A 16 -5.43 -3.17 22.06
CA PHE A 16 -4.70 -2.08 22.69
C PHE A 16 -5.62 -0.92 23.09
N GLN A 17 -5.47 -0.47 24.34
CA GLN A 17 -6.13 0.72 24.88
C GLN A 17 -5.10 1.50 25.70
N PRO A 18 -4.93 2.81 25.45
CA PRO A 18 -4.02 3.63 26.24
C PRO A 18 -4.51 3.75 27.69
N ALA A 19 -3.58 3.74 28.64
CA ALA A 19 -3.88 3.75 30.07
C ALA A 19 -4.47 5.09 30.56
N MET A 20 -4.23 6.20 29.86
CA MET A 20 -4.64 7.55 30.27
C MET A 20 -5.23 8.35 29.11
N PRO A 21 -6.23 9.22 29.37
CA PRO A 21 -6.64 10.21 28.39
C PRO A 21 -5.48 11.15 28.09
N SER A 22 -5.25 11.38 26.82
CA SER A 22 -4.15 12.17 26.26
C SER A 22 -4.01 13.56 26.87
N PRO A 23 -2.79 14.03 27.18
CA PRO A 23 -2.53 15.42 27.53
C PRO A 23 -2.86 16.37 26.37
N SER A 24 -3.16 17.62 26.65
CA SER A 24 -3.58 18.62 25.64
C SER A 24 -2.54 18.99 24.57
N ASP A 25 -1.31 18.50 24.69
CA ASP A 25 -0.24 18.72 23.71
C ASP A 25 -0.10 17.52 22.76
N LYS A 26 -0.51 17.68 21.52
CA LYS A 26 -0.52 16.64 20.48
C LYS A 26 0.83 15.94 20.24
N ARG A 27 1.95 16.58 20.55
CA ARG A 27 3.29 16.00 20.37
C ARG A 27 3.68 15.08 21.52
N LEU A 28 3.35 15.48 22.73
CA LEU A 28 3.52 14.66 23.94
C LEU A 28 2.58 13.44 23.91
N GLU A 29 1.35 13.64 23.42
CA GLU A 29 0.38 12.59 23.18
C GLU A 29 0.93 11.47 22.28
N PHE A 30 1.53 11.84 21.14
CA PHE A 30 2.05 10.87 20.18
C PHE A 30 3.22 10.07 20.75
N HIS A 31 4.13 10.72 21.46
CA HIS A 31 5.29 10.06 22.08
C HIS A 31 4.89 9.09 23.21
N SER A 32 3.95 9.51 24.07
CA SER A 32 3.41 8.69 25.15
C SER A 32 2.66 7.47 24.59
N LEU A 33 1.78 7.69 23.63
CA LEU A 33 1.01 6.63 22.99
C LEU A 33 1.90 5.56 22.36
N TYR A 34 2.97 5.97 21.66
CA TYR A 34 3.93 5.02 21.09
C TYR A 34 4.74 4.29 22.16
N GLY A 35 5.03 4.94 23.29
CA GLY A 35 5.64 4.30 24.47
C GLY A 35 4.74 3.18 25.00
N GLU A 36 3.45 3.44 25.15
CA GLU A 36 2.47 2.45 25.61
C GLU A 36 2.30 1.30 24.59
N LEU A 37 2.26 1.60 23.29
CA LEU A 37 2.18 0.59 22.25
C LEU A 37 3.35 -0.40 22.25
N ILE A 38 4.59 0.10 22.40
CA ILE A 38 5.77 -0.76 22.47
C ILE A 38 5.87 -1.54 23.77
N GLY A 39 5.24 -1.04 24.82
CA GLY A 39 5.16 -1.70 26.14
C GLY A 39 4.02 -2.71 26.26
N ASP A 40 3.07 -2.77 25.33
CA ASP A 40 1.94 -3.70 25.41
C ASP A 40 2.40 -5.16 25.16
N GLU A 41 2.49 -5.91 26.26
CA GLU A 41 2.95 -7.30 26.22
C GLU A 41 2.04 -8.23 25.42
N SER A 42 0.73 -8.01 25.47
CA SER A 42 -0.25 -8.83 24.73
C SER A 42 -0.08 -8.65 23.23
N ARG A 43 0.07 -7.41 22.80
CA ARG A 43 0.32 -7.04 21.41
C ARG A 43 1.67 -7.59 20.93
N ASN A 44 2.73 -7.43 21.70
CA ASN A 44 4.06 -7.93 21.35
C ASN A 44 4.12 -9.46 21.29
N ARG A 45 3.46 -10.14 22.22
CA ARG A 45 3.33 -11.61 22.20
C ARG A 45 2.67 -12.08 20.91
N ARG A 46 1.56 -11.45 20.51
CA ARG A 46 0.85 -11.77 19.27
C ARG A 46 1.74 -11.54 18.04
N ILE A 47 2.49 -10.43 18.00
CA ILE A 47 3.46 -10.17 16.92
C ILE A 47 4.47 -11.31 16.83
N CYS A 48 5.06 -11.72 17.96
CA CYS A 48 6.05 -12.78 17.98
C CYS A 48 5.45 -14.15 17.58
N GLU A 49 4.23 -14.46 17.98
CA GLU A 49 3.53 -15.68 17.58
C GLU A 49 3.29 -15.72 16.06
N ASP A 50 2.75 -14.66 15.48
CA ASP A 50 2.53 -14.54 14.03
C ASP A 50 3.87 -14.64 13.25
N VAL A 51 4.96 -14.08 13.78
CA VAL A 51 6.32 -14.19 13.18
C VAL A 51 6.82 -15.63 13.21
N ILE A 52 6.71 -16.30 14.34
CA ILE A 52 7.16 -17.69 14.49
C ILE A 52 6.37 -18.62 13.56
N GLU A 53 5.04 -18.47 13.53
CA GLU A 53 4.18 -19.22 12.62
C GLU A 53 4.59 -18.99 11.15
N SER A 54 4.89 -17.74 10.79
CA SER A 54 5.37 -17.39 9.45
C SER A 54 6.68 -18.10 9.11
N VAL A 55 7.66 -18.11 10.01
CA VAL A 55 8.94 -18.80 9.82
C VAL A 55 8.75 -20.32 9.71
N GLN A 56 7.89 -20.91 10.56
CA GLN A 56 7.56 -22.33 10.51
C GLN A 56 6.87 -22.74 9.22
N ALA A 57 6.12 -21.80 8.60
CA ALA A 57 5.53 -21.98 7.28
C ALA A 57 6.54 -21.83 6.12
N GLY A 58 7.84 -21.71 6.41
CA GLY A 58 8.91 -21.58 5.42
C GLY A 58 9.00 -20.19 4.77
N ARG A 59 8.40 -19.16 5.38
CA ARG A 59 8.44 -17.80 4.87
C ARG A 59 9.68 -17.03 5.35
N SER A 60 10.01 -15.96 4.66
CA SER A 60 11.14 -15.07 4.99
C SER A 60 10.63 -13.71 5.49
N PRO A 61 10.33 -13.59 6.80
CA PRO A 61 9.74 -12.38 7.36
C PRO A 61 10.75 -11.25 7.60
N LEU A 62 10.27 -10.03 7.36
CA LEU A 62 10.84 -8.76 7.80
C LEU A 62 9.92 -8.14 8.85
N VAL A 63 10.42 -7.95 10.06
CA VAL A 63 9.72 -7.26 11.15
C VAL A 63 10.19 -5.80 11.19
N LEU A 64 9.27 -4.87 10.98
CA LEU A 64 9.58 -3.47 10.88
C LEU A 64 9.03 -2.69 12.08
N THR A 65 9.90 -1.94 12.74
CA THR A 65 9.56 -1.01 13.81
C THR A 65 10.29 0.33 13.64
N GLU A 66 9.78 1.39 14.25
CA GLU A 66 10.40 2.73 14.25
C GLU A 66 11.21 3.01 15.54
N ARG A 67 11.20 2.07 16.51
CA ARG A 67 11.80 2.24 17.84
C ARG A 67 12.81 1.15 18.15
N ASN A 68 14.02 1.54 18.53
CA ASN A 68 15.08 0.60 18.91
C ASN A 68 14.71 -0.25 20.14
N GLU A 69 14.05 0.33 21.13
CA GLU A 69 13.58 -0.38 22.33
C GLU A 69 12.59 -1.50 21.96
N HIS A 70 11.66 -1.20 21.06
CA HIS A 70 10.71 -2.21 20.56
C HIS A 70 11.41 -3.30 19.75
N LEU A 71 12.37 -2.90 18.91
CA LEU A 71 13.18 -3.84 18.14
C LEU A 71 13.93 -4.82 19.05
N GLU A 72 14.54 -4.34 20.13
CA GLU A 72 15.24 -5.17 21.12
C GLU A 72 14.28 -6.09 21.89
N SER A 73 13.14 -5.55 22.32
CA SER A 73 12.11 -6.33 22.99
C SER A 73 11.62 -7.50 22.14
N LEU A 74 11.29 -7.25 20.87
CA LEU A 74 10.84 -8.30 19.95
C LEU A 74 11.97 -9.30 19.65
N ALA A 75 13.21 -8.84 19.43
CA ALA A 75 14.33 -9.72 19.19
C ALA A 75 14.59 -10.67 20.38
N ASN A 76 14.52 -10.15 21.60
CA ASN A 76 14.68 -10.97 22.82
C ASN A 76 13.56 -12.02 22.94
N GLN A 77 12.32 -11.68 22.61
CA GLN A 77 11.19 -12.62 22.66
C GLN A 77 11.26 -13.70 21.56
N LEU A 78 11.90 -13.42 20.43
CA LEU A 78 12.10 -14.36 19.32
C LEU A 78 13.36 -15.22 19.50
N ALA A 79 14.32 -14.77 20.31
CA ALA A 79 15.57 -15.50 20.57
C ALA A 79 15.27 -16.89 21.13
N GLY A 80 15.93 -17.90 20.57
CA GLY A 80 15.72 -19.33 20.93
C GLY A 80 14.42 -19.95 20.42
N ARG A 81 13.51 -19.16 19.83
CA ARG A 81 12.27 -19.65 19.21
C ARG A 81 12.35 -19.67 17.67
N VAL A 82 13.23 -18.88 17.09
CA VAL A 82 13.58 -18.85 15.68
C VAL A 82 15.07 -19.13 15.55
N ALA A 83 15.47 -19.93 14.56
CA ALA A 83 16.88 -20.37 14.42
C ALA A 83 17.83 -19.17 14.21
N HIS A 84 17.45 -18.22 13.37
CA HIS A 84 18.24 -17.04 13.09
C HIS A 84 17.41 -15.77 13.27
N VAL A 85 17.77 -14.95 14.26
CA VAL A 85 17.17 -13.64 14.56
C VAL A 85 18.19 -12.55 14.20
N ILE A 86 18.02 -11.92 13.06
CA ILE A 86 18.96 -10.93 12.52
C ILE A 86 18.43 -9.52 12.76
N VAL A 87 19.20 -8.68 13.47
CA VAL A 87 18.78 -7.33 13.87
C VAL A 87 19.55 -6.30 13.08
N LEU A 88 18.82 -5.50 12.26
CA LEU A 88 19.37 -4.46 11.40
C LEU A 88 18.99 -3.06 11.92
N ARG A 89 19.98 -2.29 12.36
CA ARG A 89 19.76 -0.94 12.94
C ARG A 89 20.31 0.14 12.03
N GLY A 90 19.57 1.23 11.88
CA GLY A 90 20.08 2.44 11.24
C GLY A 90 21.14 3.17 12.08
N GLY A 91 21.99 3.95 11.43
CA GLY A 91 23.01 4.76 12.11
C GLY A 91 24.29 4.01 12.51
N VAL A 92 24.44 2.75 12.10
CA VAL A 92 25.67 1.97 12.34
C VAL A 92 26.77 2.27 11.31
N GLY A 93 28.04 2.13 11.72
CA GLY A 93 29.18 2.34 10.85
C GLY A 93 29.31 1.31 9.71
N LYS A 94 30.10 1.62 8.69
CA LYS A 94 30.30 0.76 7.50
C LYS A 94 30.74 -0.66 7.87
N LYS A 95 31.71 -0.83 8.76
CA LYS A 95 32.22 -2.14 9.21
C LYS A 95 31.12 -3.00 9.84
N GLN A 96 30.24 -2.40 10.63
CA GLN A 96 29.13 -3.11 11.26
C GLN A 96 28.07 -3.50 10.26
N ARG A 97 27.77 -2.66 9.25
CA ARG A 97 26.88 -3.01 8.14
C ARG A 97 27.41 -4.19 7.32
N GLU A 98 28.71 -4.22 7.04
CA GLU A 98 29.36 -5.32 6.32
C GLU A 98 29.27 -6.63 7.13
N ALA A 99 29.47 -6.58 8.44
CA ALA A 99 29.33 -7.76 9.32
C ALA A 99 27.90 -8.29 9.32
N MET A 100 26.90 -7.41 9.44
CA MET A 100 25.48 -7.78 9.39
C MET A 100 25.09 -8.38 8.03
N ALA A 101 25.61 -7.84 6.93
CA ALA A 101 25.40 -8.39 5.59
C ALA A 101 26.05 -9.75 5.41
N ALA A 102 27.22 -9.96 5.97
CA ALA A 102 27.90 -11.27 5.98
C ALA A 102 27.15 -12.31 6.80
N GLU A 103 26.64 -11.93 7.98
CA GLU A 103 25.78 -12.79 8.80
C GLU A 103 24.52 -13.22 8.04
N LEU A 104 23.84 -12.25 7.40
CA LEU A 104 22.66 -12.53 6.59
C LEU A 104 22.95 -13.47 5.41
N ALA A 105 24.10 -13.28 4.75
CA ALA A 105 24.52 -14.12 3.62
C ALA A 105 24.93 -15.53 4.04
N ALA A 106 25.37 -15.73 5.28
CA ALA A 106 25.80 -17.02 5.81
C ALA A 106 24.60 -17.95 6.15
N VAL A 107 23.39 -17.41 6.31
CA VAL A 107 22.19 -18.21 6.62
C VAL A 107 21.73 -18.96 5.37
N SER A 108 21.67 -20.30 5.46
CA SER A 108 21.17 -21.16 4.39
C SER A 108 19.74 -20.81 3.99
N THR A 109 19.40 -21.10 2.73
CA THR A 109 18.02 -20.96 2.23
C THR A 109 17.02 -21.88 2.90
N GLU A 110 17.48 -23.00 3.42
CA GLU A 110 16.67 -24.01 4.10
C GLU A 110 16.44 -23.69 5.59
N GLU A 111 17.19 -22.76 6.15
CA GLU A 111 17.08 -22.39 7.56
C GLU A 111 16.09 -21.27 7.78
N GLY A 112 15.22 -21.46 8.80
CA GLY A 112 14.24 -20.46 9.20
C GLY A 112 14.91 -19.23 9.82
N ARG A 113 14.64 -18.07 9.27
CA ARG A 113 15.20 -16.80 9.75
C ARG A 113 14.14 -15.71 9.85
N VAL A 114 14.39 -14.73 10.70
CA VAL A 114 13.64 -13.47 10.75
C VAL A 114 14.60 -12.29 10.74
N ILE A 115 14.25 -11.26 9.98
CA ILE A 115 14.97 -10.00 9.98
C ILE A 115 14.13 -8.97 10.74
N LEU A 116 14.70 -8.36 11.79
CA LEU A 116 14.11 -7.22 12.47
C LEU A 116 14.87 -5.97 12.06
N ALA A 117 14.16 -4.93 11.65
CA ALA A 117 14.80 -3.71 11.19
C ALA A 117 14.05 -2.45 11.61
N THR A 118 14.82 -1.33 11.73
CA THR A 118 14.20 -0.01 11.78
C THR A 118 13.93 0.50 10.38
N GLY A 119 12.87 1.30 10.22
CA GLY A 119 12.49 1.86 8.92
C GLY A 119 13.62 2.63 8.23
N ARG A 120 14.44 3.34 9.00
CA ARG A 120 15.60 4.06 8.49
C ARG A 120 16.61 3.14 7.80
N TYR A 121 16.91 1.98 8.38
CA TYR A 121 17.86 1.02 7.79
C TYR A 121 17.37 0.47 6.45
N ILE A 122 16.10 0.10 6.38
CA ILE A 122 15.49 -0.44 5.14
C ILE A 122 15.49 0.61 4.02
N GLY A 123 15.33 1.90 4.36
CA GLY A 123 15.40 3.01 3.39
C GLY A 123 16.78 3.20 2.76
N GLU A 124 17.89 2.84 3.44
CA GLU A 124 19.27 3.09 3.06
C GLU A 124 19.89 2.05 2.09
N GLY A 125 19.07 1.29 1.34
CA GLY A 125 19.57 0.40 0.27
C GLY A 125 19.63 -1.09 0.62
N PHE A 126 19.03 -1.51 1.75
CA PHE A 126 18.91 -2.93 2.07
C PHE A 126 18.11 -3.68 0.99
N ASP A 127 18.60 -4.80 0.51
CA ASP A 127 17.97 -5.65 -0.51
C ASP A 127 18.16 -7.13 -0.19
N ASP A 128 17.05 -7.86 -0.10
CA ASP A 128 17.06 -9.31 0.04
C ASP A 128 15.86 -9.88 -0.74
N ALA A 129 16.15 -10.56 -1.84
CA ALA A 129 15.14 -11.08 -2.74
C ALA A 129 14.26 -12.19 -2.11
N ARG A 130 14.74 -12.86 -1.04
CA ARG A 130 13.97 -13.91 -0.35
C ARG A 130 12.79 -13.36 0.44
N LEU A 131 12.83 -12.07 0.87
CA LEU A 131 11.76 -11.49 1.67
C LEU A 131 10.40 -11.60 0.97
N ASP A 132 9.45 -12.19 1.65
CA ASP A 132 8.09 -12.42 1.17
C ASP A 132 7.00 -12.00 2.17
N THR A 133 7.37 -11.69 3.41
CA THR A 133 6.44 -11.31 4.47
C THR A 133 6.94 -10.09 5.21
N LEU A 134 6.06 -9.10 5.42
CA LEU A 134 6.32 -7.89 6.17
C LEU A 134 5.41 -7.82 7.39
N PHE A 135 5.97 -7.59 8.56
CA PHE A 135 5.26 -7.30 9.80
C PHE A 135 5.38 -5.81 10.13
N LEU A 136 4.30 -5.07 10.00
CA LEU A 136 4.21 -3.67 10.40
C LEU A 136 3.83 -3.58 11.87
N THR A 137 4.81 -3.55 12.74
CA THR A 137 4.60 -3.65 14.19
C THR A 137 4.24 -2.34 14.88
N LEU A 138 4.39 -1.21 14.21
CA LEU A 138 3.94 0.09 14.69
C LEU A 138 3.13 0.81 13.62
N PRO A 139 2.17 1.65 14.03
CA PRO A 139 1.40 2.47 13.11
C PRO A 139 2.32 3.43 12.36
N VAL A 140 2.49 3.21 11.06
CA VAL A 140 3.17 4.17 10.17
C VAL A 140 2.12 4.86 9.30
N SER A 141 2.32 6.15 9.04
CA SER A 141 1.51 6.83 8.05
C SER A 141 1.97 6.44 6.64
N TRP A 142 1.04 6.40 5.69
CA TRP A 142 1.28 5.94 4.31
C TRP A 142 2.34 6.73 3.51
N HIS A 143 2.95 7.77 4.01
CA HIS A 143 3.83 8.70 3.29
C HIS A 143 5.05 8.07 2.58
N GLY A 144 4.81 7.29 1.51
CA GLY A 144 5.87 6.70 0.68
C GLY A 144 6.62 5.52 1.31
N THR A 145 6.65 5.46 2.61
CA THR A 145 7.44 4.50 3.39
C THR A 145 6.99 3.06 3.18
N ILE A 146 5.67 2.81 3.23
CA ILE A 146 5.13 1.45 3.02
C ILE A 146 5.31 1.00 1.58
N ALA A 147 5.16 1.89 0.60
CA ALA A 147 5.40 1.55 -0.80
C ALA A 147 6.86 1.14 -1.05
N GLN A 148 7.82 1.79 -0.36
CA GLN A 148 9.23 1.41 -0.38
C GLN A 148 9.44 0.03 0.25
N TYR A 149 8.85 -0.24 1.42
CA TYR A 149 9.00 -1.53 2.10
C TYR A 149 8.32 -2.65 1.33
N ALA A 150 7.10 -2.44 0.85
CA ALA A 150 6.41 -3.38 -0.02
C ALA A 150 7.21 -3.63 -1.32
N GLY A 151 7.84 -2.60 -1.88
CA GLY A 151 8.72 -2.70 -3.03
C GLY A 151 9.89 -3.67 -2.84
N ARG A 152 10.45 -3.76 -1.62
CA ARG A 152 11.51 -4.73 -1.28
C ARG A 152 11.02 -6.18 -1.34
N LEU A 153 9.78 -6.42 -0.93
CA LEU A 153 9.18 -7.75 -1.01
C LEU A 153 8.89 -8.18 -2.46
N HIS A 154 8.78 -7.22 -3.37
CA HIS A 154 8.43 -7.49 -4.76
C HIS A 154 9.60 -7.96 -5.65
N ARG A 155 10.79 -8.17 -5.08
CA ARG A 155 11.90 -8.79 -5.80
C ARG A 155 11.55 -10.21 -6.21
N LEU A 156 11.90 -10.55 -7.45
CA LEU A 156 11.72 -11.92 -7.95
C LEU A 156 12.68 -12.86 -7.22
N TYR A 157 12.15 -13.95 -6.74
CA TYR A 157 12.91 -15.03 -6.14
C TYR A 157 12.22 -16.36 -6.47
N ASP A 158 13.01 -17.39 -6.75
CA ASP A 158 12.49 -18.71 -7.11
C ASP A 158 11.65 -19.29 -5.98
N GLY A 159 10.47 -19.81 -6.33
CA GLY A 159 9.53 -20.36 -5.35
C GLY A 159 8.64 -19.33 -4.64
N LYS A 160 8.87 -18.02 -4.78
CA LYS A 160 7.99 -17.01 -4.19
C LYS A 160 6.63 -16.99 -4.91
N ARG A 161 5.57 -17.37 -4.20
CA ARG A 161 4.20 -17.46 -4.72
C ARG A 161 3.28 -16.36 -4.20
N GLU A 162 3.60 -15.81 -3.04
CA GLU A 162 2.80 -14.80 -2.35
C GLU A 162 3.71 -13.81 -1.62
N VAL A 163 3.30 -12.54 -1.64
CA VAL A 163 3.84 -11.50 -0.77
C VAL A 163 2.76 -11.11 0.23
N ARG A 164 3.11 -11.12 1.52
CA ARG A 164 2.17 -10.93 2.61
C ARG A 164 2.60 -9.80 3.54
N ILE A 165 1.65 -8.95 3.93
CA ILE A 165 1.84 -7.92 4.94
C ILE A 165 0.93 -8.23 6.13
N TYR A 166 1.49 -8.25 7.34
CA TYR A 166 0.74 -8.26 8.59
C TYR A 166 0.66 -6.81 9.08
N ASP A 167 -0.56 -6.29 9.20
CA ASP A 167 -0.83 -4.94 9.69
C ASP A 167 -1.58 -5.02 11.03
N TYR A 168 -0.91 -4.62 12.11
CA TYR A 168 -1.50 -4.60 13.44
C TYR A 168 -2.31 -3.33 13.63
N ALA A 169 -3.64 -3.48 13.63
CA ALA A 169 -4.61 -2.39 13.65
C ALA A 169 -5.10 -2.11 15.08
N ASP A 170 -4.64 -1.00 15.66
CA ASP A 170 -4.99 -0.55 17.01
C ASP A 170 -6.24 0.33 16.94
N LEU A 171 -7.42 -0.28 16.74
CA LEU A 171 -8.67 0.39 16.34
C LEU A 171 -9.37 1.13 17.49
N ASN A 172 -9.05 0.81 18.75
CA ASN A 172 -9.64 1.48 19.92
C ASN A 172 -9.12 2.91 20.12
N VAL A 173 -8.06 3.30 19.39
CA VAL A 173 -7.51 4.65 19.41
C VAL A 173 -7.89 5.36 18.11
N PRO A 174 -8.75 6.40 18.13
CA PRO A 174 -9.28 7.04 16.92
C PRO A 174 -8.21 7.51 15.94
N MET A 175 -7.10 8.05 16.46
CA MET A 175 -5.97 8.49 15.63
C MET A 175 -5.32 7.31 14.89
N LEU A 176 -5.09 6.19 15.58
CA LEU A 176 -4.47 5.00 14.99
C LEU A 176 -5.41 4.30 14.01
N ALA A 177 -6.70 4.27 14.31
CA ALA A 177 -7.73 3.79 13.39
C ALA A 177 -7.76 4.61 12.10
N HIS A 178 -7.64 5.94 12.19
CA HIS A 178 -7.55 6.80 11.02
C HIS A 178 -6.25 6.59 10.20
N MET A 179 -5.13 6.35 10.87
CA MET A 179 -3.87 5.99 10.19
C MET A 179 -3.99 4.64 9.47
N PHE A 180 -4.63 3.65 10.10
CA PHE A 180 -4.93 2.36 9.48
C PHE A 180 -5.80 2.53 8.23
N ASP A 181 -6.81 3.37 8.30
CA ASP A 181 -7.67 3.76 7.20
C ASP A 181 -6.89 4.24 5.97
N ARG A 182 -5.91 5.11 6.17
CA ARG A 182 -5.05 5.61 5.10
C ARG A 182 -4.18 4.49 4.52
N ARG A 183 -3.68 3.57 5.37
CA ARG A 183 -2.91 2.41 4.89
C ARG A 183 -3.74 1.49 4.01
N CYS A 184 -4.99 1.22 4.38
CA CYS A 184 -5.88 0.37 3.57
C CYS A 184 -6.04 0.91 2.15
N ARG A 185 -6.27 2.23 1.99
CA ARG A 185 -6.34 2.86 0.66
C ARG A 185 -5.05 2.69 -0.12
N GLY A 186 -3.92 2.82 0.54
CA GLY A 186 -2.62 2.63 -0.07
C GLY A 186 -2.37 1.17 -0.50
N TYR A 187 -2.72 0.20 0.31
CA TYR A 187 -2.60 -1.22 -0.06
C TYR A 187 -3.42 -1.54 -1.30
N GLU A 188 -4.68 -1.10 -1.35
CA GLU A 188 -5.54 -1.26 -2.52
C GLU A 188 -4.91 -0.62 -3.77
N ALA A 189 -4.36 0.59 -3.64
CA ALA A 189 -3.75 1.32 -4.75
C ALA A 189 -2.52 0.62 -5.34
N VAL A 190 -1.76 -0.14 -4.53
CA VAL A 190 -0.61 -0.91 -5.01
C VAL A 190 -0.94 -2.38 -5.30
N GLY A 191 -2.22 -2.76 -5.23
CA GLY A 191 -2.74 -4.06 -5.69
C GLY A 191 -2.72 -5.17 -4.66
N TYR A 192 -2.70 -4.85 -3.37
CA TYR A 192 -2.88 -5.84 -2.32
C TYR A 192 -4.37 -6.08 -2.06
N SER A 193 -4.74 -7.34 -1.86
CA SER A 193 -6.03 -7.72 -1.30
C SER A 193 -5.96 -7.67 0.23
N ILE A 194 -6.94 -7.03 0.87
CA ILE A 194 -7.01 -6.93 2.34
C ILE A 194 -7.92 -8.03 2.85
N SER A 195 -7.42 -8.86 3.78
CA SER A 195 -8.18 -9.92 4.41
C SER A 195 -8.15 -9.84 5.94
N LEU A 196 -9.28 -10.14 6.54
CA LEU A 196 -9.46 -10.29 7.97
C LEU A 196 -9.63 -11.79 8.28
N PRO A 197 -8.76 -12.38 9.11
CA PRO A 197 -9.00 -13.75 9.57
C PRO A 197 -10.20 -13.79 10.53
N ALA A 198 -11.05 -14.79 10.38
CA ALA A 198 -12.26 -15.00 11.19
C ALA A 198 -12.04 -14.97 12.69
N SER A 199 -10.92 -15.55 13.13
CA SER A 199 -10.57 -15.67 14.54
C SER A 199 -9.89 -14.42 15.13
N ALA A 200 -9.65 -13.39 14.32
CA ALA A 200 -8.76 -12.30 14.70
C ALA A 200 -9.47 -11.08 15.32
N VAL A 201 -10.79 -11.07 15.39
CA VAL A 201 -11.55 -9.92 15.87
C VAL A 201 -12.25 -10.26 17.17
N PRO A 202 -11.68 -9.91 18.35
CA PRO A 202 -12.40 -10.07 19.62
C PRO A 202 -13.73 -9.32 19.57
N GLY A 203 -14.82 -9.98 19.99
CA GLY A 203 -16.16 -9.38 19.96
C GLY A 203 -16.85 -9.36 18.59
N TRP A 204 -16.29 -9.99 17.57
CA TRP A 204 -16.96 -10.14 16.28
C TRP A 204 -18.22 -11.00 16.44
N PRO A 205 -19.39 -10.53 16.01
CA PRO A 205 -20.62 -11.33 16.13
C PRO A 205 -20.50 -12.62 15.33
N ALA A 206 -20.82 -13.76 15.99
CA ALA A 206 -20.65 -15.08 15.37
C ALA A 206 -21.60 -15.35 14.18
N ASP A 207 -22.70 -14.59 14.12
CA ASP A 207 -23.72 -14.66 13.06
C ASP A 207 -23.40 -13.72 11.88
N VAL A 208 -22.30 -12.97 11.97
CA VAL A 208 -21.87 -12.05 10.92
C VAL A 208 -20.90 -12.76 10.00
N LEU A 209 -21.29 -12.90 8.73
CA LEU A 209 -20.48 -13.52 7.67
C LEU A 209 -19.18 -12.75 7.45
N LEU A 210 -18.15 -13.45 7.07
CA LEU A 210 -16.82 -12.86 6.84
C LEU A 210 -16.68 -12.27 5.43
N PRO A 211 -15.76 -11.32 5.25
CA PRO A 211 -15.56 -10.65 3.96
C PRO A 211 -15.32 -11.55 2.75
N SER A 212 -14.80 -12.75 2.96
CA SER A 212 -14.59 -13.75 1.91
C SER A 212 -15.87 -14.38 1.39
N ASP A 213 -16.99 -14.25 2.13
CA ASP A 213 -18.24 -14.84 1.72
C ASP A 213 -18.94 -14.00 0.65
N PRO A 214 -19.36 -14.60 -0.49
CA PRO A 214 -20.04 -13.88 -1.56
C PRO A 214 -21.36 -13.21 -1.16
N GLU A 215 -22.04 -13.70 -0.13
CA GLU A 215 -23.31 -13.14 0.34
C GLU A 215 -23.15 -11.75 0.96
N TRP A 216 -22.00 -11.43 1.51
CA TRP A 216 -21.67 -10.12 2.03
C TRP A 216 -21.82 -8.98 1.05
N LYS A 217 -21.50 -9.23 -0.21
CA LYS A 217 -21.56 -8.24 -1.27
C LYS A 217 -22.99 -7.76 -1.56
N ARG A 218 -24.01 -8.49 -1.09
CA ARG A 218 -25.40 -8.20 -1.42
C ARG A 218 -26.06 -7.21 -0.46
N ASP A 219 -25.68 -7.20 0.81
CA ASP A 219 -26.35 -6.34 1.81
C ASP A 219 -25.40 -5.76 2.86
N TYR A 220 -24.26 -5.26 2.40
CA TYR A 220 -23.26 -4.74 3.31
C TYR A 220 -23.73 -3.51 4.10
N ALA A 221 -24.54 -2.63 3.51
CA ALA A 221 -25.04 -1.43 4.19
C ALA A 221 -25.99 -1.76 5.35
N ALA A 222 -26.81 -2.79 5.20
CA ALA A 222 -27.68 -3.27 6.28
C ALA A 222 -26.83 -3.93 7.38
N THR A 223 -25.81 -4.70 6.99
CA THR A 223 -24.91 -5.34 7.95
C THR A 223 -24.15 -4.31 8.78
N VAL A 224 -23.60 -3.25 8.18
CA VAL A 224 -22.93 -2.17 8.91
C VAL A 224 -23.88 -1.48 9.88
N ARG A 225 -25.11 -1.16 9.44
CA ARG A 225 -26.14 -0.57 10.32
C ARG A 225 -26.49 -1.50 11.48
N ARG A 226 -26.54 -2.82 11.24
CA ARG A 226 -26.73 -3.82 12.28
C ARG A 226 -25.58 -3.82 13.28
N LEU A 227 -24.32 -3.88 12.82
CA LEU A 227 -23.14 -3.87 13.69
C LEU A 227 -23.09 -2.63 14.58
N ILE A 228 -23.37 -1.45 14.04
CA ILE A 228 -23.43 -0.20 14.81
C ILE A 228 -24.56 -0.25 15.84
N ARG A 229 -25.73 -0.77 15.47
CA ARG A 229 -26.88 -0.93 16.37
C ARG A 229 -26.58 -1.89 17.52
N ASP A 230 -25.89 -2.98 17.22
CA ASP A 230 -25.54 -4.05 18.16
C ASP A 230 -24.34 -3.69 19.04
N GLY A 231 -23.85 -2.44 18.95
CA GLY A 231 -22.80 -1.90 19.82
C GLY A 231 -21.38 -2.30 19.40
N VAL A 232 -21.19 -2.79 18.17
CA VAL A 232 -19.84 -2.99 17.64
C VAL A 232 -19.17 -1.62 17.48
N ASP A 233 -17.97 -1.50 18.00
CA ASP A 233 -17.20 -0.26 17.97
C ASP A 233 -17.11 0.31 16.55
N THR A 234 -17.29 1.62 16.42
CA THR A 234 -17.26 2.33 15.13
C THR A 234 -15.98 2.09 14.32
N PRO A 235 -14.76 2.06 14.91
CA PRO A 235 -13.55 1.70 14.19
C PRO A 235 -13.57 0.27 13.64
N LEU A 236 -14.10 -0.68 14.41
CA LEU A 236 -14.25 -2.07 13.99
C LEU A 236 -15.28 -2.20 12.86
N ALA A 237 -16.41 -1.50 12.97
CA ALA A 237 -17.41 -1.44 11.91
C ALA A 237 -16.84 -0.82 10.62
N SER A 238 -15.99 0.21 10.73
CA SER A 238 -15.30 0.82 9.60
C SER A 238 -14.30 -0.13 8.93
N LEU A 239 -13.57 -0.90 9.74
CA LEU A 239 -12.67 -1.94 9.23
C LEU A 239 -13.46 -3.01 8.46
N PHE A 240 -14.58 -3.44 9.03
CA PHE A 240 -15.47 -4.40 8.41
C PHE A 240 -16.01 -3.89 7.07
N VAL A 241 -16.52 -2.66 7.03
CA VAL A 241 -17.00 -2.01 5.79
C VAL A 241 -15.94 -2.03 4.70
N ARG A 242 -14.68 -1.80 5.04
CA ARG A 242 -13.58 -1.83 4.07
C ARG A 242 -13.28 -3.22 3.57
N ALA A 243 -13.24 -4.17 4.49
CA ALA A 243 -12.95 -5.55 4.15
C ALA A 243 -14.03 -6.17 3.23
N VAL A 244 -15.28 -5.73 3.39
CA VAL A 244 -16.42 -6.19 2.56
C VAL A 244 -16.80 -5.23 1.44
N LYS A 245 -16.18 -4.06 1.35
CA LYS A 245 -16.45 -3.14 0.26
C LYS A 245 -16.26 -3.90 -1.05
N PRO A 246 -17.30 -3.94 -1.92
CA PRO A 246 -17.16 -4.62 -3.18
C PRO A 246 -15.92 -4.10 -3.90
N SER A 247 -15.12 -5.01 -4.42
CA SER A 247 -14.07 -4.66 -5.37
C SER A 247 -14.71 -3.76 -6.42
N LEU A 248 -14.03 -2.68 -6.80
CA LEU A 248 -14.50 -1.83 -7.89
C LEU A 248 -14.95 -2.72 -9.03
N PRO A 249 -16.10 -2.42 -9.67
CA PRO A 249 -16.60 -3.25 -10.75
C PRO A 249 -15.50 -3.47 -11.79
N GLU A 250 -15.43 -4.65 -12.35
CA GLU A 250 -14.51 -4.91 -13.45
C GLU A 250 -14.86 -3.95 -14.59
N ALA A 251 -13.96 -3.00 -14.82
CA ALA A 251 -14.09 -2.07 -15.92
C ALA A 251 -13.56 -2.75 -17.20
N ARG A 252 -14.31 -2.69 -18.29
CA ARG A 252 -13.84 -3.20 -19.59
C ARG A 252 -12.55 -2.47 -19.98
N GLY A 253 -11.52 -3.22 -20.33
CA GLY A 253 -10.21 -2.66 -20.69
C GLY A 253 -9.20 -2.62 -19.55
N VAL A 254 -9.61 -2.92 -18.29
CA VAL A 254 -8.71 -2.95 -17.14
C VAL A 254 -7.57 -3.98 -17.26
N GLU A 255 -7.78 -5.02 -18.08
CA GLU A 255 -6.77 -6.02 -18.41
C GLU A 255 -5.55 -5.45 -19.15
N ARG A 256 -5.67 -4.26 -19.73
CA ARG A 256 -4.57 -3.52 -20.34
C ARG A 256 -3.67 -2.82 -19.34
N ALA A 257 -4.09 -2.67 -18.08
CA ALA A 257 -3.28 -2.05 -17.05
C ALA A 257 -2.00 -2.84 -16.82
N ARG A 258 -0.87 -2.13 -16.72
CA ARG A 258 0.47 -2.70 -16.48
C ARG A 258 0.87 -2.65 -15.03
N SER A 259 0.22 -1.79 -14.27
CA SER A 259 0.43 -1.65 -12.83
C SER A 259 -0.90 -1.70 -12.07
N ALA A 260 -0.80 -2.01 -10.78
CA ALA A 260 -1.97 -1.98 -9.89
C ALA A 260 -2.53 -0.57 -9.72
N SER A 261 -1.67 0.46 -9.73
CA SER A 261 -2.09 1.86 -9.65
C SER A 261 -2.86 2.30 -10.88
N GLU A 262 -2.43 1.88 -12.09
CA GLU A 262 -3.20 2.10 -13.33
C GLU A 262 -4.57 1.42 -13.26
N ALA A 263 -4.59 0.12 -12.89
CA ALA A 263 -5.85 -0.62 -12.77
C ALA A 263 -6.80 0.01 -11.76
N PHE A 264 -6.27 0.50 -10.64
CA PHE A 264 -7.06 1.13 -9.60
C PHE A 264 -7.62 2.50 -10.05
N LEU A 265 -6.78 3.38 -10.61
CA LEU A 265 -7.22 4.67 -11.12
C LEU A 265 -8.27 4.49 -12.22
N TYR A 266 -8.04 3.56 -13.16
CA TYR A 266 -8.98 3.28 -14.24
C TYR A 266 -10.35 2.86 -13.73
N ARG A 267 -10.40 1.92 -12.77
CA ARG A 267 -11.68 1.53 -12.15
C ARG A 267 -12.36 2.69 -11.44
N ARG A 268 -11.60 3.59 -10.83
CA ARG A 268 -12.17 4.80 -10.21
C ARG A 268 -12.75 5.74 -11.24
N LEU A 269 -12.06 6.00 -12.32
CA LEU A 269 -12.56 6.81 -13.44
C LEU A 269 -13.84 6.21 -14.05
N GLU A 270 -13.93 4.89 -14.13
CA GLU A 270 -15.13 4.19 -14.64
C GLU A 270 -16.32 4.22 -13.66
N THR A 271 -16.14 4.62 -12.39
CA THR A 271 -17.24 4.80 -11.42
C THR A 271 -17.82 6.21 -11.42
N LEU A 272 -17.14 7.20 -11.97
CA LEU A 272 -17.59 8.59 -12.00
C LEU A 272 -18.35 8.86 -13.30
N SER A 273 -19.50 9.52 -13.22
CA SER A 273 -20.35 9.85 -14.39
C SER A 273 -19.62 10.66 -15.43
N GLU A 274 -18.74 11.57 -14.99
CA GLU A 274 -17.98 12.51 -15.83
C GLU A 274 -16.86 11.86 -16.62
N THR A 275 -16.35 10.72 -16.15
CA THR A 275 -15.17 10.04 -16.73
C THR A 275 -15.45 8.65 -17.29
N LYS A 276 -16.63 8.10 -16.99
CA LYS A 276 -17.02 6.74 -17.42
C LYS A 276 -16.96 6.58 -18.94
N GLY A 277 -16.21 5.60 -19.39
CA GLY A 277 -16.04 5.26 -20.80
C GLY A 277 -15.22 6.25 -21.62
N ARG A 278 -14.59 7.24 -20.99
CA ARG A 278 -13.81 8.29 -21.68
C ARG A 278 -12.34 7.94 -21.86
N PHE A 279 -11.75 7.30 -20.87
CA PHE A 279 -10.33 6.98 -20.89
C PHE A 279 -10.07 5.57 -21.43
N GLN A 280 -9.02 5.46 -22.23
CA GLN A 280 -8.47 4.20 -22.69
C GLN A 280 -7.11 3.97 -22.04
N LEU A 281 -6.79 2.72 -21.66
CA LEU A 281 -5.54 2.33 -21.00
C LEU A 281 -4.48 1.90 -22.01
N ASN A 282 -3.23 2.32 -21.78
CA ASN A 282 -2.04 1.88 -22.49
C ASN A 282 -2.22 1.93 -24.02
N VAL A 283 -2.57 3.12 -24.51
CA VAL A 283 -2.89 3.39 -25.90
C VAL A 283 -1.68 3.93 -26.66
N ARG A 284 -1.54 3.54 -27.91
CA ARG A 284 -0.51 4.09 -28.80
C ARG A 284 -1.08 5.25 -29.61
N VAL A 285 -0.45 6.43 -29.49
CA VAL A 285 -0.75 7.61 -30.30
C VAL A 285 0.22 7.69 -31.49
N PRO A 286 -0.21 8.25 -32.65
CA PRO A 286 0.60 8.29 -33.87
C PRO A 286 1.67 9.40 -33.83
N ILE A 287 2.49 9.40 -32.79
CA ILE A 287 3.61 10.34 -32.58
C ILE A 287 4.88 9.49 -32.48
N ALA A 288 5.85 9.77 -33.35
CA ALA A 288 7.12 9.05 -33.32
C ALA A 288 7.91 9.39 -32.05
N PHE A 289 8.39 8.35 -31.35
CA PHE A 289 9.15 8.50 -30.13
C PHE A 289 10.10 7.31 -29.90
N ASP A 290 11.34 7.59 -29.48
CA ASP A 290 12.36 6.59 -29.13
C ASP A 290 12.58 5.54 -30.25
N GLY A 291 12.65 5.99 -31.51
CA GLY A 291 12.86 5.11 -32.67
C GLY A 291 11.64 4.30 -33.11
N GLN A 292 10.50 4.49 -32.45
CA GLN A 292 9.23 3.88 -32.84
C GLN A 292 8.34 4.91 -33.55
N SER A 293 7.46 4.45 -34.44
CA SER A 293 6.50 5.28 -35.18
C SER A 293 5.33 5.74 -34.31
N GLN A 294 5.15 5.16 -33.15
CA GLN A 294 4.06 5.44 -32.23
C GLN A 294 4.58 5.58 -30.78
N MET A 295 3.95 6.46 -30.03
CA MET A 295 4.19 6.70 -28.61
C MET A 295 3.07 6.07 -27.80
N GLU A 296 3.41 5.39 -26.71
CA GLU A 296 2.45 4.82 -25.81
C GLU A 296 2.18 5.77 -24.62
N VAL A 297 0.92 5.88 -24.20
CA VAL A 297 0.46 6.69 -23.06
C VAL A 297 -0.39 5.82 -22.12
N ASP A 298 -0.33 6.10 -20.81
CA ASP A 298 -1.01 5.25 -19.83
C ASP A 298 -2.53 5.40 -19.89
N PHE A 299 -3.05 6.63 -19.95
CA PHE A 299 -4.48 6.92 -20.13
C PHE A 299 -4.69 7.97 -21.19
N LEU A 300 -5.67 7.77 -22.05
CA LEU A 300 -6.02 8.68 -23.13
C LEU A 300 -7.53 8.96 -23.15
N ASP A 301 -7.94 10.21 -23.03
CA ASP A 301 -9.21 10.72 -23.57
C ASP A 301 -8.92 11.31 -24.98
N GLU A 302 -9.26 10.55 -26.01
CA GLU A 302 -9.01 10.92 -27.40
C GLU A 302 -9.87 12.14 -27.81
N SER A 303 -11.09 12.22 -27.28
CA SER A 303 -12.07 13.25 -27.66
C SER A 303 -11.64 14.66 -27.25
N LEU A 304 -11.03 14.79 -26.09
CA LEU A 304 -10.51 16.05 -25.55
C LEU A 304 -8.98 16.15 -25.62
N ARG A 305 -8.31 15.13 -26.15
CA ARG A 305 -6.84 15.05 -26.20
C ARG A 305 -6.20 15.26 -24.84
N ILE A 306 -6.67 14.53 -23.84
CA ILE A 306 -6.10 14.54 -22.50
C ILE A 306 -5.36 13.22 -22.29
N VAL A 307 -4.12 13.33 -21.85
CA VAL A 307 -3.26 12.22 -21.46
C VAL A 307 -3.00 12.28 -19.97
N VAL A 308 -3.14 11.15 -19.27
CA VAL A 308 -2.73 11.01 -17.87
C VAL A 308 -1.63 9.95 -17.81
N GLU A 309 -0.51 10.28 -17.19
CA GLU A 309 0.66 9.42 -16.99
C GLU A 309 0.88 9.14 -15.51
N LEU A 310 1.26 7.92 -15.16
CA LEU A 310 1.58 7.51 -13.80
C LEU A 310 3.05 7.09 -13.70
N ASP A 311 3.85 7.95 -13.07
CA ASP A 311 5.27 7.71 -12.89
C ASP A 311 5.56 6.85 -11.65
N GLY A 312 6.35 5.81 -11.82
CA GLY A 312 6.91 5.07 -10.68
C GLY A 312 8.00 5.86 -9.95
N ALA A 313 8.21 5.59 -8.66
CA ALA A 313 9.22 6.26 -7.85
C ALA A 313 10.66 6.16 -8.41
N GLN A 314 10.95 5.13 -9.19
CA GLN A 314 12.24 4.94 -9.84
C GLN A 314 12.56 5.98 -10.94
N HIS A 315 11.55 6.63 -11.54
CA HIS A 315 11.76 7.68 -12.54
C HIS A 315 12.36 8.97 -11.94
N LEU A 316 12.22 9.17 -10.64
CA LEU A 316 12.78 10.34 -9.94
C LEU A 316 14.28 10.23 -9.67
N SER A 317 14.86 9.04 -9.76
CA SER A 317 16.29 8.79 -9.46
C SER A 317 17.18 8.65 -10.70
N ASP A 318 16.59 8.55 -11.90
CA ASP A 318 17.30 8.38 -13.16
C ASP A 318 17.18 9.63 -14.05
N ALA A 319 18.30 10.31 -14.25
CA ALA A 319 18.36 11.54 -15.05
C ALA A 319 18.03 11.31 -16.53
N GLU A 320 18.30 10.13 -17.09
CA GLU A 320 17.98 9.80 -18.48
C GLU A 320 16.48 9.51 -18.63
N ALA A 321 15.89 8.75 -17.71
CA ALA A 321 14.46 8.53 -17.65
C ALA A 321 13.70 9.86 -17.54
N TYR A 322 14.13 10.76 -16.65
CA TYR A 322 13.56 12.10 -16.52
C TYR A 322 13.61 12.92 -17.82
N ARG A 323 14.76 12.93 -18.51
CA ARG A 323 14.91 13.64 -19.79
C ARG A 323 14.03 13.05 -20.88
N ARG A 324 13.89 11.74 -20.90
CA ARG A 324 13.02 11.01 -21.82
C ARG A 324 11.55 11.40 -21.60
N ASP A 325 11.10 11.43 -20.35
CA ASP A 325 9.73 11.81 -19.98
C ASP A 325 9.44 13.26 -20.37
N ARG A 326 10.38 14.19 -20.12
CA ARG A 326 10.23 15.59 -20.57
C ARG A 326 10.17 15.73 -22.10
N ARG A 327 10.87 14.87 -22.86
CA ARG A 327 10.74 14.84 -24.32
C ARG A 327 9.38 14.30 -24.75
N LYS A 328 8.88 13.27 -24.09
CA LYS A 328 7.55 12.71 -24.31
C LYS A 328 6.47 13.77 -24.10
N ASP A 329 6.48 14.45 -22.96
CA ASP A 329 5.52 15.51 -22.60
C ASP A 329 5.50 16.61 -23.68
N ARG A 330 6.68 17.12 -24.07
CA ARG A 330 6.80 18.16 -25.08
C ARG A 330 6.18 17.74 -26.40
N LEU A 331 6.45 16.51 -26.85
CA LEU A 331 5.91 16.01 -28.12
C LEU A 331 4.39 15.85 -28.06
N LEU A 332 3.84 15.38 -26.96
CA LEU A 332 2.41 15.30 -26.75
C LEU A 332 1.77 16.71 -26.79
N GLN A 333 2.34 17.68 -26.06
CA GLN A 333 1.85 19.06 -26.04
C GLN A 333 1.92 19.73 -27.42
N GLN A 334 3.01 19.53 -28.18
CA GLN A 334 3.15 20.03 -29.55
C GLN A 334 2.08 19.47 -30.48
N ASN A 335 1.57 18.26 -30.19
CA ASN A 335 0.47 17.64 -30.93
C ASN A 335 -0.91 17.92 -30.33
N GLY A 336 -1.03 18.92 -29.44
CA GLY A 336 -2.28 19.40 -28.89
C GLY A 336 -2.85 18.60 -27.73
N TYR A 337 -2.10 17.64 -27.19
CA TYR A 337 -2.51 16.92 -25.98
C TYR A 337 -2.24 17.75 -24.72
N LEU A 338 -3.17 17.70 -23.78
CA LEU A 338 -2.94 18.15 -22.41
C LEU A 338 -2.42 16.96 -21.62
N VAL A 339 -1.26 17.10 -21.00
CA VAL A 339 -0.61 16.02 -20.25
C VAL A 339 -0.74 16.30 -18.76
N LEU A 340 -1.35 15.38 -18.02
CA LEU A 340 -1.35 15.34 -16.57
C LEU A 340 -0.41 14.21 -16.14
N ARG A 341 0.49 14.50 -15.21
CA ARG A 341 1.44 13.51 -14.71
C ARG A 341 1.38 13.43 -13.20
N PHE A 342 1.18 12.24 -12.68
CA PHE A 342 1.09 11.96 -11.26
C PHE A 342 2.08 10.85 -10.88
N LEU A 343 2.53 10.86 -9.63
CA LEU A 343 3.28 9.72 -9.13
C LEU A 343 2.30 8.57 -8.83
N ALA A 344 2.70 7.34 -9.15
CA ALA A 344 1.89 6.15 -8.85
C ALA A 344 1.53 6.05 -7.35
N GLU A 345 2.40 6.58 -6.47
CA GLU A 345 2.14 6.66 -5.04
C GLU A 345 1.06 7.69 -4.65
N ASP A 346 0.82 8.72 -5.48
CA ASP A 346 -0.21 9.73 -5.23
C ASP A 346 -1.62 9.12 -5.32
N ILE A 347 -1.77 8.05 -6.11
CA ILE A 347 -3.01 7.27 -6.20
C ILE A 347 -3.39 6.69 -4.83
N GLY A 348 -2.42 6.31 -4.01
CA GLY A 348 -2.66 5.84 -2.64
C GLY A 348 -2.74 6.95 -1.58
N LYS A 349 -2.10 8.10 -1.84
CA LYS A 349 -1.95 9.17 -0.86
C LYS A 349 -3.02 10.25 -0.96
N VAL A 350 -3.30 10.72 -2.18
CA VAL A 350 -4.09 11.92 -2.45
C VAL A 350 -5.04 11.72 -3.63
N LEU A 351 -5.65 10.53 -3.73
CA LEU A 351 -6.54 10.15 -4.84
C LEU A 351 -7.58 11.23 -5.18
N ASP A 352 -8.21 11.82 -4.17
CA ASP A 352 -9.24 12.84 -4.38
C ASP A 352 -8.67 14.05 -5.14
N SER A 353 -7.45 14.49 -4.80
CA SER A 353 -6.76 15.59 -5.51
C SER A 353 -6.39 15.20 -6.94
N VAL A 354 -6.01 13.94 -7.18
CA VAL A 354 -5.75 13.43 -8.55
C VAL A 354 -7.03 13.44 -9.37
N LEU A 355 -8.12 12.93 -8.83
CA LEU A 355 -9.43 12.92 -9.50
C LEU A 355 -9.94 14.34 -9.77
N ASP A 356 -9.85 15.25 -8.79
CA ASP A 356 -10.23 16.65 -8.95
C ASP A 356 -9.45 17.33 -10.07
N SER A 357 -8.14 17.08 -10.16
CA SER A 357 -7.30 17.62 -11.23
C SER A 357 -7.73 17.11 -12.61
N ILE A 358 -8.05 15.82 -12.72
CA ILE A 358 -8.55 15.24 -13.98
C ILE A 358 -9.91 15.85 -14.36
N LEU A 359 -10.84 15.93 -13.41
CA LEU A 359 -12.17 16.49 -13.64
C LEU A 359 -12.12 17.98 -14.05
N GLN A 360 -11.28 18.78 -13.39
CA GLN A 360 -11.07 20.20 -13.74
C GLN A 360 -10.52 20.34 -15.17
N CYS A 361 -9.58 19.50 -15.57
CA CYS A 361 -9.02 19.51 -16.93
C CYS A 361 -10.05 19.12 -17.98
N LEU A 362 -10.88 18.10 -17.72
CA LEU A 362 -11.99 17.71 -18.58
C LEU A 362 -12.96 18.88 -18.77
N ALA A 363 -13.45 19.46 -17.67
CA ALA A 363 -14.38 20.58 -17.70
C ALA A 363 -13.79 21.82 -18.41
N GLY A 364 -12.50 22.08 -18.25
CA GLY A 364 -11.80 23.17 -18.95
C GLY A 364 -11.73 22.96 -20.47
N ARG A 365 -11.39 21.75 -20.90
CA ARG A 365 -11.33 21.39 -22.34
C ARG A 365 -12.71 21.38 -22.99
N GLU A 366 -13.73 20.90 -22.30
CA GLU A 366 -15.12 20.93 -22.79
C GLU A 366 -15.61 22.36 -23.03
N ARG A 367 -15.39 23.26 -22.08
CA ARG A 367 -15.73 24.68 -22.22
C ARG A 367 -15.03 25.33 -23.41
N SER A 368 -13.72 25.06 -23.57
CA SER A 368 -12.95 25.62 -24.70
C SER A 368 -13.47 25.11 -26.03
N ARG A 369 -13.86 23.83 -26.11
CA ARG A 369 -14.46 23.25 -27.34
C ARG A 369 -15.82 23.82 -27.65
N SER A 370 -16.68 24.02 -26.64
CA SER A 370 -18.01 24.61 -26.82
C SER A 370 -17.92 26.03 -27.31
N ASN A 371 -16.99 26.83 -26.77
CA ASN A 371 -16.75 28.20 -27.20
C ASN A 371 -16.25 28.30 -28.66
N MET A 372 -15.41 27.37 -29.11
CA MET A 372 -14.95 27.32 -30.51
C MET A 372 -16.09 26.99 -31.50
N LEU A 373 -17.02 26.12 -31.08
CA LEU A 373 -18.16 25.72 -31.90
C LEU A 373 -19.25 26.79 -31.96
N SER A 374 -19.33 27.68 -30.96
CA SER A 374 -20.29 28.80 -30.93
C SER A 374 -19.81 30.06 -31.68
N THR A 375 -18.51 30.08 -32.06
CA THR A 375 -17.89 31.20 -32.79
C THR A 375 -17.59 30.88 -34.27
N ALA A 376 -17.86 29.67 -34.71
CA ALA A 376 -17.78 29.21 -36.10
C ALA A 376 -19.17 29.07 -36.74
#